data_086ff86fe8cc9baca8245539a1bf65bb
#
_entry.id   086ff86fe8cc9baca8245539a1bf65bb
#
_cell.length_a   1.000
_cell.length_b   1.000
_cell.length_c   1.000
_cell.angle_alpha   90.00
_cell.angle_beta   90.00
_cell.angle_gamma   90.00
#
_symmetry.space_group_name_H-M   'P 1'
#
loop_
_entity.id
_entity.type
_entity.pdbx_description
1 polymer ?
#
loop_
_entity_poly.entity_id
_entity_poly.type
_entity_poly.pdbx_seq_one_letter_code
_entity_poly.pdbx_strand_id
1 'polypeptide(L)'
;MYLISVEGGDGSGKGEAARIIGEILNDFPFPKIYSTHEPRRHSELGKLALESVMKGDKTPLQEAGLFAADRLDHSHTIIKPLLEKGQIVVSDRNIHSSMIYQGIVGELGIEDVVKMNAAAMIPDLVIWIDCDPVKAMKRIRSGTLRMTSNKQEYFETTEIQKQIRKGFRNLLSGKIKVPEPFDKCQVVGPILNESGLDELKKKLSDTLRTFFNKKPTPLNVDSDKVDRYLLSKMIGNLETQTRLPGAPKNMTAIHEGWLAKNSPAKWMKFAEDN
;
A
#
# COMPACT_ATOMS: atom_id res chain seq x y z
N MET A 1 -10.30 -5.28 -2.54
CA MET A 1 -9.77 -6.62 -2.19
C MET A 1 -8.60 -6.50 -1.21
N TYR A 2 -7.38 -6.14 -1.63
CA TYR A 2 -6.23 -6.01 -0.74
C TYR A 2 -5.63 -4.61 -0.75
N LEU A 3 -5.21 -4.13 0.42
CA LEU A 3 -4.39 -2.93 0.58
C LEU A 3 -2.93 -3.34 0.79
N ILE A 4 -2.07 -2.95 -0.13
CA ILE A 4 -0.61 -3.17 -0.05
C ILE A 4 0.05 -1.84 0.24
N SER A 5 0.80 -1.73 1.33
CA SER A 5 1.62 -0.55 1.59
C SER A 5 3.09 -0.80 1.32
N VAL A 6 3.75 0.19 0.74
CA VAL A 6 5.19 0.18 0.51
C VAL A 6 5.83 1.19 1.46
N GLU A 7 6.66 0.70 2.35
CA GLU A 7 7.22 1.45 3.46
C GLU A 7 8.74 1.57 3.37
N GLY A 8 9.30 2.58 4.01
CA GLY A 8 10.74 2.80 4.05
C GLY A 8 11.13 4.26 4.23
N GLY A 9 12.41 4.52 4.49
CA GLY A 9 12.96 5.87 4.62
C GLY A 9 12.93 6.66 3.30
N ASP A 10 13.18 7.98 3.39
CA ASP A 10 13.27 8.81 2.20
C ASP A 10 14.50 8.43 1.37
N GLY A 11 14.34 8.42 0.05
CA GLY A 11 15.38 7.96 -0.86
C GLY A 11 15.59 6.45 -0.92
N SER A 12 14.84 5.63 -0.16
CA SER A 12 14.94 4.17 -0.23
C SER A 12 14.48 3.58 -1.57
N GLY A 13 13.69 4.32 -2.35
CA GLY A 13 13.12 3.85 -3.62
C GLY A 13 11.74 3.22 -3.49
N LYS A 14 11.02 3.47 -2.38
CA LYS A 14 9.66 2.95 -2.17
C LYS A 14 8.65 3.38 -3.24
N GLY A 15 8.72 4.64 -3.73
CA GLY A 15 7.86 5.09 -4.82
C GLY A 15 8.08 4.32 -6.10
N GLU A 16 9.34 4.01 -6.44
CA GLU A 16 9.67 3.15 -7.57
C GLU A 16 9.21 1.71 -7.35
N ALA A 17 9.36 1.19 -6.13
CA ALA A 17 8.86 -0.13 -5.78
C ALA A 17 7.33 -0.19 -5.90
N ALA A 18 6.60 0.83 -5.44
CA ALA A 18 5.14 0.91 -5.60
C ALA A 18 4.73 0.94 -7.08
N ARG A 19 5.46 1.67 -7.93
CA ARG A 19 5.26 1.69 -9.39
C ARG A 19 5.47 0.30 -10.00
N ILE A 20 6.58 -0.37 -9.65
CA ILE A 20 6.90 -1.72 -10.13
C ILE A 20 5.83 -2.73 -9.68
N ILE A 21 5.36 -2.65 -8.43
CA ILE A 21 4.27 -3.49 -7.94
C ILE A 21 3.00 -3.27 -8.78
N GLY A 22 2.65 -2.02 -9.05
CA GLY A 22 1.52 -1.69 -9.91
C GLY A 22 1.66 -2.30 -11.31
N GLU A 23 2.86 -2.24 -11.91
CA GLU A 23 3.13 -2.85 -13.21
C GLU A 23 2.99 -4.37 -13.17
N ILE A 24 3.64 -5.05 -12.20
CA ILE A 24 3.55 -6.50 -12.05
C ILE A 24 2.08 -6.94 -11.91
N LEU A 25 1.28 -6.20 -11.14
CA LEU A 25 -0.11 -6.55 -10.91
C LEU A 25 -1.03 -6.20 -12.10
N ASN A 26 -0.69 -5.18 -12.90
CA ASN A 26 -1.44 -4.82 -14.11
C ASN A 26 -1.29 -5.83 -15.25
N ASP A 27 -0.30 -6.72 -15.21
CA ASP A 27 -0.17 -7.83 -16.17
C ASP A 27 -1.31 -8.87 -16.00
N PHE A 28 -2.07 -8.78 -14.88
CA PHE A 28 -3.23 -9.60 -14.65
C PHE A 28 -4.52 -8.89 -15.12
N PRO A 29 -5.41 -9.58 -15.86
CA PRO A 29 -6.65 -8.96 -16.35
C PRO A 29 -7.62 -8.57 -15.22
N PHE A 30 -7.45 -9.14 -14.05
CA PHE A 30 -8.21 -8.88 -12.83
C PHE A 30 -7.39 -9.27 -11.59
N PRO A 31 -7.54 -8.57 -10.44
CA PRO A 31 -8.32 -7.36 -10.21
C PRO A 31 -7.66 -6.10 -10.77
N LYS A 32 -8.42 -5.01 -10.94
CA LYS A 32 -7.86 -3.69 -11.26
C LYS A 32 -7.01 -3.17 -10.11
N ILE A 33 -5.96 -2.46 -10.46
CA ILE A 33 -5.00 -1.89 -9.51
C ILE A 33 -5.22 -0.39 -9.43
N TYR A 34 -5.15 0.14 -8.22
CA TYR A 34 -5.14 1.56 -7.96
C TYR A 34 -3.89 1.92 -7.16
N SER A 35 -3.04 2.76 -7.74
CA SER A 35 -1.83 3.26 -7.08
C SER A 35 -2.10 4.60 -6.43
N THR A 36 -1.65 4.76 -5.19
CA THR A 36 -1.83 5.97 -4.40
C THR A 36 -0.62 6.22 -3.49
N HIS A 37 -0.67 7.29 -2.71
CA HIS A 37 0.39 7.62 -1.75
C HIS A 37 -0.19 8.41 -0.56
N GLU A 38 0.50 8.36 0.55
CA GLU A 38 0.20 9.16 1.75
C GLU A 38 1.42 9.99 2.19
N PRO A 39 1.21 11.27 2.55
CA PRO A 39 -0.05 12.01 2.42
C PRO A 39 -0.39 12.32 0.95
N ARG A 40 -1.68 12.51 0.64
CA ARG A 40 -2.17 12.78 -0.72
C ARG A 40 -1.82 14.21 -1.16
N ARG A 41 -1.02 14.35 -2.19
CA ARG A 41 -0.54 15.67 -2.67
C ARG A 41 -1.62 16.58 -3.24
N HIS A 42 -2.75 16.00 -3.66
CA HIS A 42 -3.83 16.72 -4.33
C HIS A 42 -5.05 16.96 -3.41
N SER A 43 -5.11 16.34 -2.22
CA SER A 43 -6.14 16.62 -1.22
C SER A 43 -5.76 17.84 -0.37
N GLU A 44 -6.76 18.56 0.14
CA GLU A 44 -6.51 19.69 1.03
C GLU A 44 -5.84 19.22 2.34
N LEU A 45 -6.28 18.11 2.91
CA LEU A 45 -5.70 17.55 4.12
C LEU A 45 -4.26 17.09 3.90
N GLY A 46 -3.99 16.43 2.77
CA GLY A 46 -2.63 16.00 2.43
C GLY A 46 -1.67 17.16 2.16
N LYS A 47 -2.15 18.26 1.56
CA LYS A 47 -1.36 19.49 1.41
C LYS A 47 -0.98 20.07 2.78
N LEU A 48 -1.94 20.15 3.71
CA LEU A 48 -1.69 20.65 5.07
C LEU A 48 -0.68 19.76 5.81
N ALA A 49 -0.79 18.43 5.66
CA ALA A 49 0.19 17.51 6.23
C ALA A 49 1.60 17.70 5.66
N LEU A 50 1.73 17.87 4.33
CA LEU A 50 3.02 18.16 3.68
C LEU A 50 3.58 19.52 4.11
N GLU A 51 2.74 20.55 4.19
CA GLU A 51 3.17 21.86 4.64
C GLU A 51 3.68 21.87 6.08
N SER A 52 3.09 21.06 6.97
CA SER A 52 3.54 20.95 8.36
C SER A 52 4.99 20.47 8.46
N VAL A 53 5.36 19.48 7.65
CA VAL A 53 6.74 18.96 7.57
C VAL A 53 7.69 19.97 6.93
N MET A 54 7.24 20.66 5.86
CA MET A 54 8.09 21.64 5.17
C MET A 54 8.37 22.90 6.00
N LYS A 55 7.39 23.32 6.81
CA LYS A 55 7.52 24.50 7.65
C LYS A 55 8.19 24.20 8.99
N GLY A 56 7.99 22.99 9.53
CA GLY A 56 8.52 22.57 10.83
C GLY A 56 7.99 23.42 12.01
N ASP A 57 6.81 24.04 11.83
CA ASP A 57 6.21 24.96 12.80
C ASP A 57 5.12 24.32 13.68
N LYS A 58 4.88 23.04 13.49
CA LYS A 58 3.86 22.26 14.21
C LYS A 58 4.47 21.42 15.32
N THR A 59 3.72 21.23 16.39
CA THR A 59 4.08 20.22 17.39
C THR A 59 3.92 18.82 16.80
N PRO A 60 4.61 17.79 17.34
CA PRO A 60 4.44 16.41 16.88
C PRO A 60 2.97 15.93 16.89
N LEU A 61 2.19 16.37 17.88
CA LEU A 61 0.75 16.08 17.98
C LEU A 61 -0.04 16.71 16.82
N GLN A 62 0.23 17.98 16.50
CA GLN A 62 -0.44 18.67 15.41
C GLN A 62 -0.09 18.06 14.05
N GLU A 63 1.19 17.75 13.83
CA GLU A 63 1.64 17.09 12.61
C GLU A 63 0.99 15.72 12.46
N ALA A 64 1.04 14.86 13.50
CA ALA A 64 0.39 13.56 13.51
C ALA A 64 -1.11 13.65 13.23
N GLY A 65 -1.79 14.65 13.79
CA GLY A 65 -3.20 14.90 13.54
C GLY A 65 -3.52 15.22 12.07
N LEU A 66 -2.68 16.02 11.41
CA LEU A 66 -2.84 16.32 9.98
C LEU A 66 -2.64 15.08 9.09
N PHE A 67 -1.61 14.26 9.38
CA PHE A 67 -1.39 13.00 8.67
C PHE A 67 -2.52 12.01 8.91
N ALA A 68 -3.04 11.93 10.15
CA ALA A 68 -4.17 11.07 10.49
C ALA A 68 -5.45 11.53 9.78
N ALA A 69 -5.73 12.82 9.72
CA ALA A 69 -6.89 13.37 9.03
C ALA A 69 -6.88 13.03 7.54
N ASP A 70 -5.74 13.22 6.85
CA ASP A 70 -5.61 12.84 5.44
C ASP A 70 -5.79 11.32 5.24
N ARG A 71 -5.20 10.49 6.11
CA ARG A 71 -5.32 9.03 6.02
C ARG A 71 -6.73 8.53 6.27
N LEU A 72 -7.44 9.08 7.24
CA LEU A 72 -8.82 8.71 7.52
C LEU A 72 -9.74 9.07 6.35
N ASP A 73 -9.61 10.28 5.81
CA ASP A 73 -10.35 10.67 4.62
C ASP A 73 -10.00 9.78 3.41
N HIS A 74 -8.71 9.53 3.17
CA HIS A 74 -8.24 8.62 2.12
C HIS A 74 -8.80 7.20 2.28
N SER A 75 -8.77 6.68 3.49
CA SER A 75 -9.28 5.35 3.82
C SER A 75 -10.76 5.19 3.46
N HIS A 76 -11.59 6.17 3.80
CA HIS A 76 -13.04 6.06 3.67
C HIS A 76 -13.58 6.57 2.33
N THR A 77 -12.94 7.56 1.73
CA THR A 77 -13.42 8.14 0.46
C THR A 77 -12.86 7.44 -0.78
N ILE A 78 -11.70 6.80 -0.67
CA ILE A 78 -11.01 6.18 -1.82
C ILE A 78 -10.72 4.71 -1.57
N ILE A 79 -9.93 4.37 -0.52
CA ILE A 79 -9.39 3.01 -0.35
C ILE A 79 -10.53 2.01 -0.15
N LYS A 80 -11.38 2.20 0.86
CA LYS A 80 -12.46 1.27 1.20
C LYS A 80 -13.41 1.02 0.02
N PRO A 81 -13.93 2.05 -0.69
CA PRO A 81 -14.77 1.82 -1.87
C PRO A 81 -14.10 1.02 -2.99
N LEU A 82 -12.78 1.15 -3.17
CA LEU A 82 -12.04 0.39 -4.16
C LEU A 82 -11.86 -1.07 -3.73
N LEU A 83 -11.52 -1.31 -2.46
CA LEU A 83 -11.40 -2.66 -1.90
C LEU A 83 -12.72 -3.42 -1.98
N GLU A 84 -13.85 -2.77 -1.67
CA GLU A 84 -15.20 -3.34 -1.78
C GLU A 84 -15.59 -3.68 -3.23
N LYS A 85 -15.02 -2.97 -4.21
CA LYS A 85 -15.12 -3.28 -5.65
C LYS A 85 -14.12 -4.35 -6.13
N GLY A 86 -13.45 -5.02 -5.21
CA GLY A 86 -12.49 -6.07 -5.52
C GLY A 86 -11.18 -5.58 -6.13
N GLN A 87 -10.86 -4.28 -6.04
CA GLN A 87 -9.59 -3.75 -6.52
C GLN A 87 -8.47 -3.98 -5.51
N ILE A 88 -7.22 -4.01 -6.00
CA ILE A 88 -6.03 -3.92 -5.17
C ILE A 88 -5.60 -2.47 -5.11
N VAL A 89 -5.34 -1.97 -3.91
CA VAL A 89 -4.78 -0.64 -3.69
C VAL A 89 -3.32 -0.78 -3.29
N VAL A 90 -2.43 -0.10 -4.00
CA VAL A 90 -0.99 -0.01 -3.68
C VAL A 90 -0.69 1.40 -3.22
N SER A 91 -0.32 1.56 -1.97
CA SER A 91 0.00 2.86 -1.37
C SER A 91 1.50 3.01 -1.11
N ASP A 92 2.12 4.07 -1.67
CA ASP A 92 3.42 4.54 -1.19
C ASP A 92 3.21 5.23 0.14
N ARG A 93 3.64 4.61 1.22
CA ARG A 93 3.39 4.91 2.63
C ARG A 93 1.96 4.59 3.11
N ASN A 94 1.87 4.30 4.39
CA ASN A 94 0.65 4.17 5.18
C ASN A 94 0.98 4.44 6.66
N ILE A 95 0.20 3.88 7.59
CA ILE A 95 0.31 4.08 9.04
C ILE A 95 1.71 3.81 9.59
N HIS A 96 2.46 2.82 9.07
CA HIS A 96 3.79 2.48 9.55
C HIS A 96 4.77 3.64 9.39
N SER A 97 4.66 4.42 8.31
CA SER A 97 5.41 5.68 8.18
C SER A 97 5.09 6.63 9.34
N SER A 98 3.82 6.85 9.70
CA SER A 98 3.47 7.74 10.82
C SER A 98 3.94 7.21 12.18
N MET A 99 3.90 5.89 12.39
CA MET A 99 4.47 5.29 13.61
C MET A 99 5.96 5.60 13.75
N ILE A 100 6.69 5.66 12.62
CA ILE A 100 8.13 5.97 12.65
C ILE A 100 8.37 7.49 12.73
N TYR A 101 7.78 8.26 11.82
CA TYR A 101 8.09 9.69 11.70
C TYR A 101 7.52 10.50 12.87
N GLN A 102 6.24 10.37 13.17
CA GLN A 102 5.61 11.09 14.26
C GLN A 102 5.75 10.35 15.60
N GLY A 103 5.62 9.02 15.58
CA GLY A 103 5.60 8.21 16.80
C GLY A 103 6.98 8.04 17.44
N ILE A 104 8.02 7.68 16.65
CA ILE A 104 9.37 7.41 17.17
C ILE A 104 10.26 8.64 17.05
N VAL A 105 10.42 9.18 15.84
CA VAL A 105 11.34 10.32 15.59
C VAL A 105 10.78 11.62 16.17
N GLY A 106 9.48 11.84 16.04
CA GLY A 106 8.77 12.98 16.63
C GLY A 106 8.40 12.79 18.12
N GLU A 107 8.78 11.66 18.72
CA GLU A 107 8.60 11.35 20.16
C GLU A 107 7.15 11.40 20.67
N LEU A 108 6.14 11.38 19.79
CA LEU A 108 4.73 11.36 20.20
C LEU A 108 4.33 10.03 20.86
N GLY A 109 5.01 8.95 20.49
CA GLY A 109 4.63 7.59 20.88
C GLY A 109 3.76 6.89 19.82
N ILE A 110 4.05 5.60 19.60
CA ILE A 110 3.35 4.79 18.59
C ILE A 110 1.88 4.60 18.94
N GLU A 111 1.56 4.41 20.23
CA GLU A 111 0.20 4.20 20.69
C GLU A 111 -0.72 5.38 20.40
N ASP A 112 -0.23 6.61 20.58
CA ASP A 112 -1.03 7.81 20.29
C ASP A 112 -1.22 8.01 18.78
N VAL A 113 -0.20 7.70 17.96
CA VAL A 113 -0.34 7.66 16.51
C VAL A 113 -1.40 6.64 16.10
N VAL A 114 -1.39 5.44 16.68
CA VAL A 114 -2.37 4.38 16.38
C VAL A 114 -3.78 4.79 16.80
N LYS A 115 -3.97 5.38 17.99
CA LYS A 115 -5.29 5.89 18.44
C LYS A 115 -5.89 6.89 17.45
N MET A 116 -5.08 7.83 16.95
CA MET A 116 -5.52 8.81 15.95
C MET A 116 -5.95 8.17 14.64
N ASN A 117 -5.41 7.00 14.31
CA ASN A 117 -5.62 6.28 13.07
C ASN A 117 -6.49 5.03 13.22
N ALA A 118 -7.16 4.84 14.36
CA ALA A 118 -7.88 3.60 14.68
C ALA A 118 -8.95 3.20 13.65
N ALA A 119 -9.51 4.17 12.91
CA ALA A 119 -10.49 3.93 11.86
C ALA A 119 -9.90 3.89 10.44
N ALA A 120 -8.58 3.94 10.29
CA ALA A 120 -7.94 3.83 8.98
C ALA A 120 -7.97 2.38 8.46
N MET A 121 -7.90 2.22 7.13
CA MET A 121 -7.79 0.89 6.52
C MET A 121 -6.44 0.25 6.87
N ILE A 122 -6.49 -1.04 7.19
CA ILE A 122 -5.34 -1.83 7.64
C ILE A 122 -4.63 -2.43 6.42
N PRO A 123 -3.33 -2.20 6.20
CA PRO A 123 -2.62 -2.88 5.12
C PRO A 123 -2.63 -4.41 5.31
N ASP A 124 -3.08 -5.13 4.28
CA ASP A 124 -3.01 -6.59 4.23
C ASP A 124 -1.56 -7.07 4.07
N LEU A 125 -0.77 -6.30 3.33
CA LEU A 125 0.66 -6.55 3.10
C LEU A 125 1.44 -5.24 3.25
N VAL A 126 2.48 -5.28 4.07
CA VAL A 126 3.47 -4.21 4.24
C VAL A 126 4.79 -4.66 3.64
N ILE A 127 5.26 -3.96 2.63
CA ILE A 127 6.54 -4.24 1.97
C ILE A 127 7.55 -3.18 2.39
N TRP A 128 8.56 -3.57 3.15
CA TRP A 128 9.58 -2.65 3.61
C TRP A 128 10.77 -2.63 2.67
N ILE A 129 10.99 -1.47 2.03
CA ILE A 129 12.15 -1.18 1.18
C ILE A 129 13.21 -0.51 2.03
N ASP A 130 14.36 -1.15 2.16
CA ASP A 130 15.50 -0.63 2.90
C ASP A 130 16.63 -0.19 1.95
N CYS A 131 17.32 0.86 2.33
CA CYS A 131 18.51 1.37 1.65
C CYS A 131 19.45 1.99 2.67
N ASP A 132 20.73 1.95 2.39
CA ASP A 132 21.73 2.67 3.18
C ASP A 132 21.40 4.18 3.21
N PRO A 133 21.36 4.84 4.40
CA PRO A 133 20.97 6.25 4.51
C PRO A 133 21.88 7.20 3.72
N VAL A 134 23.16 6.90 3.57
CA VAL A 134 24.09 7.72 2.79
C VAL A 134 23.74 7.63 1.31
N LYS A 135 23.47 6.41 0.82
CA LYS A 135 23.02 6.20 -0.57
C LYS A 135 21.67 6.86 -0.81
N ALA A 136 20.73 6.73 0.14
CA ALA A 136 19.41 7.35 0.07
C ALA A 136 19.50 8.88 -0.02
N MET A 137 20.30 9.50 0.84
CA MET A 137 20.55 10.95 0.82
C MET A 137 21.23 11.42 -0.49
N LYS A 138 22.15 10.62 -1.03
CA LYS A 138 22.74 10.92 -2.34
C LYS A 138 21.69 10.91 -3.45
N ARG A 139 20.76 9.96 -3.47
CA ARG A 139 19.65 9.91 -4.43
C ARG A 139 18.71 11.12 -4.31
N ILE A 140 18.40 11.57 -3.09
CA ILE A 140 17.57 12.74 -2.85
C ILE A 140 18.28 13.99 -3.41
N ARG A 141 19.56 14.19 -3.07
CA ARG A 141 20.36 15.37 -3.49
C ARG A 141 20.61 15.44 -5.00
N SER A 142 20.75 14.28 -5.67
CA SER A 142 20.96 14.23 -7.13
C SER A 142 19.72 14.58 -7.95
N GLY A 143 18.60 14.90 -7.32
CA GLY A 143 17.37 15.28 -8.01
C GLY A 143 16.63 14.13 -8.68
N THR A 144 17.14 12.90 -8.62
CA THR A 144 16.54 11.72 -9.25
C THR A 144 15.15 11.39 -8.70
N LEU A 145 14.79 11.95 -7.53
CA LEU A 145 13.53 11.66 -6.83
C LEU A 145 12.67 12.92 -6.56
N ARG A 146 13.11 14.11 -6.94
CA ARG A 146 12.35 15.35 -6.73
C ARG A 146 11.93 15.98 -8.04
N MET A 147 10.65 16.03 -8.29
CA MET A 147 10.11 16.82 -9.39
C MET A 147 9.78 18.28 -9.04
N THR A 148 9.80 18.74 -7.77
CA THR A 148 9.10 20.00 -7.45
C THR A 148 9.61 20.92 -6.34
N SER A 149 10.68 20.67 -5.57
CA SER A 149 11.16 21.75 -4.68
C SER A 149 12.63 21.66 -4.29
N ASN A 150 13.30 22.82 -4.31
CA ASN A 150 14.67 23.01 -3.81
C ASN A 150 14.74 23.15 -2.27
N LYS A 151 13.62 22.94 -1.54
CA LYS A 151 13.58 23.00 -0.09
C LYS A 151 13.80 21.63 0.50
N GLN A 152 14.80 21.53 1.38
CA GLN A 152 15.07 20.34 2.17
C GLN A 152 13.96 20.17 3.21
N GLU A 153 13.31 19.01 3.24
CA GLU A 153 12.36 18.69 4.29
C GLU A 153 13.09 18.44 5.62
N TYR A 154 12.43 18.71 6.75
CA TYR A 154 13.01 18.53 8.09
C TYR A 154 13.62 17.14 8.29
N PHE A 155 12.97 16.10 7.77
CA PHE A 155 13.43 14.71 7.91
C PHE A 155 14.58 14.31 6.97
N GLU A 156 15.05 15.21 6.08
CA GLU A 156 16.07 14.90 5.07
C GLU A 156 17.50 15.19 5.54
N THR A 157 17.84 14.79 6.74
CA THR A 157 19.23 14.75 7.21
C THR A 157 19.68 13.30 7.36
N THR A 158 20.99 13.06 7.19
CA THR A 158 21.55 11.70 7.32
C THR A 158 21.28 11.11 8.70
N GLU A 159 21.35 11.93 9.74
CA GLU A 159 21.14 11.44 11.12
C GLU A 159 19.68 11.06 11.37
N ILE A 160 18.73 11.86 10.92
CA ILE A 160 17.31 11.54 11.03
C ILE A 160 16.99 10.31 10.18
N GLN A 161 17.53 10.18 8.96
CA GLN A 161 17.35 9.00 8.13
C GLN A 161 17.93 7.72 8.77
N LYS A 162 19.01 7.82 9.54
CA LYS A 162 19.50 6.68 10.33
C LYS A 162 18.51 6.29 11.43
N GLN A 163 17.93 7.28 12.13
CA GLN A 163 16.89 7.03 13.14
C GLN A 163 15.65 6.40 12.53
N ILE A 164 15.17 6.93 11.40
CA ILE A 164 14.04 6.38 10.64
C ILE A 164 14.31 4.93 10.25
N ARG A 165 15.49 4.63 9.66
CA ARG A 165 15.87 3.27 9.30
C ARG A 165 15.90 2.33 10.52
N LYS A 166 16.46 2.79 11.65
CA LYS A 166 16.47 2.02 12.91
C LYS A 166 15.05 1.78 13.41
N GLY A 167 14.18 2.80 13.33
CA GLY A 167 12.76 2.71 13.69
C GLY A 167 12.05 1.64 12.86
N PHE A 168 12.12 1.71 11.53
CA PHE A 168 11.57 0.69 10.63
C PHE A 168 12.10 -0.71 10.94
N ARG A 169 13.40 -0.85 11.12
CA ARG A 169 14.02 -2.14 11.46
C ARG A 169 13.47 -2.72 12.76
N ASN A 170 13.30 -1.92 13.78
CA ASN A 170 12.80 -2.36 15.07
C ASN A 170 11.29 -2.66 15.03
N LEU A 171 10.51 -1.82 14.37
CA LEU A 171 9.06 -1.98 14.26
C LEU A 171 8.72 -3.22 13.39
N LEU A 172 9.26 -3.28 12.18
CA LEU A 172 8.90 -4.31 11.21
C LEU A 172 9.59 -5.66 11.47
N SER A 173 10.63 -5.72 12.34
CA SER A 173 11.20 -6.98 12.85
C SER A 173 10.52 -7.50 14.12
N GLY A 174 9.49 -6.81 14.62
CA GLY A 174 8.79 -7.18 15.85
C GLY A 174 9.52 -6.86 17.15
N LYS A 175 10.65 -6.14 17.11
CA LYS A 175 11.34 -5.66 18.33
C LYS A 175 10.54 -4.61 19.08
N ILE A 176 9.76 -3.82 18.35
CA ILE A 176 8.76 -2.90 18.89
C ILE A 176 7.41 -3.46 18.48
N LYS A 177 6.54 -3.69 19.47
CA LYS A 177 5.19 -4.20 19.23
C LYS A 177 4.36 -3.16 18.48
N VAL A 178 3.78 -3.56 17.37
CA VAL A 178 2.76 -2.76 16.66
C VAL A 178 1.45 -2.92 17.42
N PRO A 179 0.77 -1.82 17.84
CA PRO A 179 -0.51 -1.92 18.51
C PRO A 179 -1.62 -2.39 17.57
N GLU A 180 -2.66 -3.02 18.15
CA GLU A 180 -3.89 -3.33 17.42
C GLU A 180 -4.55 -2.05 16.86
N PRO A 181 -5.20 -2.12 15.69
CA PRO A 181 -5.43 -3.32 14.87
C PRO A 181 -4.33 -3.58 13.82
N PHE A 182 -3.25 -2.79 13.79
CA PHE A 182 -2.23 -2.83 12.74
C PHE A 182 -1.18 -3.94 12.95
N ASP A 183 -1.21 -4.63 14.08
CA ASP A 183 -0.43 -5.85 14.36
C ASP A 183 -0.80 -7.04 13.46
N LYS A 184 -1.98 -6.97 12.80
CA LYS A 184 -2.49 -7.99 11.87
C LYS A 184 -1.86 -7.93 10.48
N CYS A 185 -1.13 -6.85 10.17
CA CYS A 185 -0.48 -6.69 8.88
C CYS A 185 0.56 -7.79 8.63
N GLN A 186 0.51 -8.43 7.45
CA GLN A 186 1.64 -9.25 7.03
C GLN A 186 2.79 -8.34 6.60
N VAL A 187 3.96 -8.49 7.25
CA VAL A 187 5.15 -7.68 6.93
C VAL A 187 6.17 -8.52 6.18
N VAL A 188 6.69 -7.97 5.08
CA VAL A 188 7.79 -8.53 4.30
C VAL A 188 8.90 -7.50 4.13
N GLY A 189 10.12 -7.92 4.39
CA GLY A 189 11.32 -7.08 4.28
C GLY A 189 12.31 -7.37 5.40
N PRO A 190 13.48 -6.68 5.40
CA PRO A 190 13.85 -5.62 4.47
C PRO A 190 14.14 -6.12 3.05
N ILE A 191 13.55 -5.48 2.05
CA ILE A 191 13.98 -5.64 0.66
C ILE A 191 15.04 -4.59 0.38
N LEU A 192 16.29 -5.01 0.30
CA LEU A 192 17.41 -4.09 0.03
C LEU A 192 17.35 -3.61 -1.42
N ASN A 193 17.26 -2.29 -1.60
CA ASN A 193 17.28 -1.63 -2.91
C ASN A 193 18.65 -1.01 -3.18
N GLU A 194 19.65 -1.86 -3.40
CA GLU A 194 21.06 -1.45 -3.63
C GLU A 194 21.65 -2.00 -4.92
N SER A 195 21.02 -3.02 -5.54
CA SER A 195 21.60 -3.83 -6.62
C SER A 195 20.98 -3.56 -8.00
N GLY A 196 20.09 -2.55 -8.13
CA GLY A 196 19.45 -2.19 -9.38
C GLY A 196 17.97 -2.60 -9.50
N LEU A 197 17.33 -2.10 -10.56
CA LEU A 197 15.87 -2.24 -10.73
C LEU A 197 15.42 -3.67 -11.03
N ASP A 198 16.19 -4.43 -11.79
CA ASP A 198 15.81 -5.79 -12.17
C ASP A 198 15.79 -6.72 -10.95
N GLU A 199 16.78 -6.59 -10.05
CA GLU A 199 16.81 -7.36 -8.80
C GLU A 199 15.67 -6.94 -7.88
N LEU A 200 15.38 -5.63 -7.80
CA LEU A 200 14.22 -5.13 -7.04
C LEU A 200 12.92 -5.71 -7.60
N LYS A 201 12.71 -5.67 -8.93
CA LYS A 201 11.54 -6.21 -9.61
C LYS A 201 11.38 -7.70 -9.33
N LYS A 202 12.46 -8.48 -9.39
CA LYS A 202 12.43 -9.90 -9.07
C LYS A 202 11.99 -10.15 -7.63
N LYS A 203 12.60 -9.48 -6.64
CA LYS A 203 12.25 -9.63 -5.22
C LYS A 203 10.79 -9.25 -4.95
N LEU A 204 10.30 -8.18 -5.58
CA LEU A 204 8.90 -7.75 -5.46
C LEU A 204 7.95 -8.78 -6.09
N SER A 205 8.28 -9.32 -7.26
CA SER A 205 7.49 -10.38 -7.91
C SER A 205 7.39 -11.63 -7.03
N ASP A 206 8.52 -12.10 -6.48
CA ASP A 206 8.55 -13.25 -5.58
C ASP A 206 7.75 -13.00 -4.29
N THR A 207 7.81 -11.78 -3.76
CA THR A 207 7.03 -11.37 -2.59
C THR A 207 5.54 -11.42 -2.85
N LEU A 208 5.10 -10.81 -3.96
CA LEU A 208 3.69 -10.80 -4.36
C LEU A 208 3.18 -12.21 -4.64
N ARG A 209 3.95 -13.02 -5.37
CA ARG A 209 3.65 -14.43 -5.63
C ARG A 209 3.45 -15.20 -4.33
N THR A 210 4.35 -15.03 -3.38
CA THR A 210 4.26 -15.69 -2.07
C THR A 210 3.03 -15.25 -1.29
N PHE A 211 2.71 -13.95 -1.31
CA PHE A 211 1.53 -13.41 -0.63
C PHE A 211 0.23 -13.97 -1.23
N PHE A 212 0.07 -13.86 -2.55
CA PHE A 212 -1.17 -14.29 -3.21
C PHE A 212 -1.37 -15.80 -3.22
N ASN A 213 -0.29 -16.59 -3.27
CA ASN A 213 -0.38 -18.05 -3.18
C ASN A 213 -0.89 -18.54 -1.82
N LYS A 214 -0.66 -17.77 -0.74
CA LYS A 214 -1.22 -18.08 0.59
C LYS A 214 -2.71 -17.78 0.69
N LYS A 215 -3.28 -17.02 -0.23
CA LYS A 215 -4.70 -16.61 -0.25
C LYS A 215 -5.15 -16.02 1.09
N PRO A 216 -4.49 -14.98 1.61
CA PRO A 216 -4.85 -14.43 2.90
C PRO A 216 -6.26 -13.86 2.87
N THR A 217 -6.96 -13.94 4.01
CA THR A 217 -8.25 -13.27 4.17
C THR A 217 -8.03 -11.76 4.22
N PRO A 218 -8.73 -10.97 3.39
CA PRO A 218 -8.63 -9.51 3.43
C PRO A 218 -9.03 -8.97 4.80
N LEU A 219 -8.28 -7.98 5.31
CA LEU A 219 -8.50 -7.38 6.63
C LEU A 219 -9.61 -6.35 6.68
N ASN A 220 -9.91 -5.71 5.53
CA ASN A 220 -10.80 -4.53 5.50
C ASN A 220 -12.17 -4.80 4.88
N VAL A 221 -12.35 -5.90 4.21
CA VAL A 221 -13.57 -6.20 3.44
C VAL A 221 -13.99 -7.66 3.60
N ASP A 222 -15.29 -7.86 3.55
CA ASP A 222 -15.87 -9.20 3.50
C ASP A 222 -15.62 -9.80 2.11
N SER A 223 -14.82 -10.86 2.06
CA SER A 223 -14.47 -11.54 0.80
C SER A 223 -15.69 -12.05 0.03
N ASP A 224 -16.73 -12.54 0.73
CA ASP A 224 -17.94 -13.06 0.09
C ASP A 224 -18.76 -11.94 -0.57
N LYS A 225 -18.74 -10.73 0.02
CA LYS A 225 -19.39 -9.57 -0.61
C LYS A 225 -18.62 -9.10 -1.84
N VAL A 226 -17.29 -9.10 -1.78
CA VAL A 226 -16.43 -8.74 -2.91
C VAL A 226 -16.63 -9.75 -4.04
N ASP A 227 -16.64 -11.03 -3.73
CA ASP A 227 -16.82 -12.10 -4.71
C ASP A 227 -18.19 -11.98 -5.41
N ARG A 228 -19.27 -11.73 -4.66
CA ARG A 228 -20.60 -11.48 -5.21
C ARG A 228 -20.64 -10.24 -6.11
N TYR A 229 -19.97 -9.16 -5.71
CA TYR A 229 -19.88 -7.95 -6.53
C TYR A 229 -19.17 -8.20 -7.86
N LEU A 230 -18.00 -8.87 -7.82
CA LEU A 230 -17.23 -9.20 -9.03
C LEU A 230 -18.03 -10.14 -9.94
N LEU A 231 -18.70 -11.14 -9.36
CA LEU A 231 -19.60 -12.04 -10.07
C LEU A 231 -20.68 -11.26 -10.83
N SER A 232 -21.38 -10.35 -10.14
CA SER A 232 -22.44 -9.54 -10.76
C SER A 232 -21.94 -8.71 -11.94
N LYS A 233 -20.71 -8.17 -11.84
CA LYS A 233 -20.09 -7.40 -12.93
C LYS A 233 -19.68 -8.27 -14.12
N MET A 234 -19.18 -9.47 -13.86
CA MET A 234 -18.84 -10.42 -14.92
C MET A 234 -20.07 -10.92 -15.65
N ILE A 235 -21.14 -11.26 -14.94
CA ILE A 235 -22.42 -11.66 -15.53
C ILE A 235 -22.97 -10.51 -16.39
N GLY A 236 -23.02 -9.28 -15.88
CA GLY A 236 -23.48 -8.11 -16.63
C GLY A 236 -22.65 -7.83 -17.89
N ASN A 237 -21.33 -8.02 -17.84
CA ASN A 237 -20.49 -7.88 -19.02
C ASN A 237 -20.73 -8.98 -20.05
N LEU A 238 -20.99 -10.21 -19.61
CA LEU A 238 -21.27 -11.34 -20.46
C LEU A 238 -22.66 -11.25 -21.09
N GLU A 239 -23.70 -10.83 -20.35
CA GLU A 239 -25.01 -10.54 -20.88
C GLU A 239 -24.97 -9.45 -21.96
N THR A 240 -24.07 -8.49 -21.85
CA THR A 240 -23.86 -7.47 -22.88
C THR A 240 -23.16 -8.02 -24.13
N GLN A 241 -22.25 -8.98 -23.95
CA GLN A 241 -21.52 -9.63 -25.04
C GLN A 241 -22.32 -10.77 -25.70
N THR A 242 -23.23 -11.43 -24.97
CA THR A 242 -24.00 -12.60 -25.42
C THR A 242 -25.37 -12.27 -26.00
N ARG A 243 -25.71 -11.01 -26.24
CA ARG A 243 -26.89 -10.62 -27.01
C ARG A 243 -26.81 -10.98 -28.50
N LEU A 244 -25.84 -11.83 -28.87
CA LEU A 244 -25.76 -12.41 -30.19
C LEU A 244 -26.86 -13.47 -30.38
N PRO A 245 -27.53 -13.51 -31.54
CA PRO A 245 -28.53 -14.54 -31.85
C PRO A 245 -27.93 -15.93 -31.68
N GLY A 246 -28.52 -16.76 -30.82
CA GLY A 246 -28.11 -18.13 -30.59
C GLY A 246 -27.33 -18.42 -29.30
N ALA A 247 -27.07 -17.42 -28.44
CA ALA A 247 -26.44 -17.64 -27.15
C ALA A 247 -27.31 -18.47 -26.19
N PRO A 248 -26.75 -19.40 -25.40
CA PRO A 248 -27.52 -20.25 -24.48
C PRO A 248 -28.22 -19.42 -23.41
N LYS A 249 -29.51 -19.72 -23.17
CA LYS A 249 -30.36 -19.02 -22.19
C LYS A 249 -29.97 -19.21 -20.71
N ASN A 250 -28.96 -20.01 -20.40
CA ASN A 250 -28.57 -20.41 -19.02
C ASN A 250 -27.10 -20.13 -18.70
N MET A 251 -26.56 -19.03 -19.21
CA MET A 251 -25.17 -18.63 -18.91
C MET A 251 -24.95 -18.33 -17.43
N THR A 252 -25.96 -17.84 -16.70
CA THR A 252 -25.87 -17.52 -15.28
C THR A 252 -25.51 -18.72 -14.42
N ALA A 253 -26.17 -19.88 -14.62
CA ALA A 253 -25.89 -21.10 -13.85
C ALA A 253 -24.51 -21.68 -14.13
N ILE A 254 -24.02 -21.56 -15.38
CA ILE A 254 -22.67 -22.00 -15.76
C ILE A 254 -21.62 -21.12 -15.06
N HIS A 255 -21.87 -19.83 -14.98
CA HIS A 255 -20.98 -18.86 -14.32
C HIS A 255 -20.99 -18.96 -12.80
N GLU A 256 -22.15 -19.14 -12.18
CA GLU A 256 -22.26 -19.40 -10.74
C GLU A 256 -21.48 -20.69 -10.37
N GLY A 257 -21.61 -21.75 -11.15
CA GLY A 257 -20.86 -22.98 -10.97
C GLY A 257 -19.34 -22.81 -11.15
N TRP A 258 -18.93 -21.97 -12.10
CA TRP A 258 -17.52 -21.68 -12.34
C TRP A 258 -16.93 -20.80 -11.21
N LEU A 259 -17.65 -19.81 -10.73
CA LEU A 259 -17.21 -18.92 -9.67
C LEU A 259 -17.24 -19.55 -8.29
N ALA A 260 -18.17 -20.45 -8.00
CA ALA A 260 -18.10 -21.27 -6.79
C ALA A 260 -16.81 -22.11 -6.73
N LYS A 261 -16.26 -22.49 -7.89
CA LYS A 261 -14.97 -23.19 -8.00
C LYS A 261 -13.75 -22.26 -8.06
N ASN A 262 -13.92 -20.99 -8.43
CA ASN A 262 -12.84 -20.07 -8.75
C ASN A 262 -13.09 -18.68 -8.12
N SER A 263 -13.03 -18.59 -6.79
CA SER A 263 -13.11 -17.28 -6.13
C SER A 263 -12.02 -16.32 -6.65
N PRO A 264 -12.22 -14.98 -6.63
CA PRO A 264 -11.23 -14.00 -7.05
C PRO A 264 -9.84 -14.20 -6.44
N ALA A 265 -9.77 -14.67 -5.18
CA ALA A 265 -8.51 -15.09 -4.57
C ALA A 265 -7.84 -16.27 -5.29
N LYS A 266 -8.61 -17.08 -6.02
CA LYS A 266 -8.08 -18.18 -6.85
C LYS A 266 -7.68 -17.74 -8.26
N TRP A 267 -8.21 -16.60 -8.75
CA TRP A 267 -7.82 -16.05 -10.06
C TRP A 267 -6.44 -15.40 -10.03
N MET A 268 -6.02 -15.00 -8.85
CA MET A 268 -4.66 -14.53 -8.61
C MET A 268 -3.65 -15.69 -8.50
N LYS A 269 -3.95 -16.87 -9.03
CA LYS A 269 -2.87 -17.80 -9.36
C LYS A 269 -1.98 -17.08 -10.36
N PHE A 270 -0.84 -16.62 -9.86
CA PHE A 270 0.30 -16.41 -10.71
C PHE A 270 0.44 -17.70 -11.51
N ALA A 271 0.36 -17.60 -12.83
CA ALA A 271 0.52 -18.75 -13.68
C ALA A 271 1.71 -19.55 -13.16
N GLU A 272 1.42 -20.78 -12.78
CA GLU A 272 2.47 -21.75 -12.58
C GLU A 272 3.16 -21.81 -13.94
N ASP A 273 4.41 -21.53 -13.93
CA ASP A 273 5.32 -21.40 -15.04
C ASP A 273 4.93 -22.24 -16.30
N ASN A 274 4.74 -21.54 -17.41
CA ASN A 274 5.17 -22.05 -18.69
C ASN A 274 6.56 -21.55 -18.98
#